data_2af1eb222df4ef072e44d8bfab677799
#
_entry.id   2af1eb222df4ef072e44d8bfab677799
#
_cell.length_a   1.000
_cell.length_b   1.000
_cell.length_c   1.000
_cell.angle_alpha   90.00
_cell.angle_beta   90.00
_cell.angle_gamma   90.00
#
_symmetry.space_group_name_H-M   'P 1'
#
loop_
_entity.id
_entity.type
_entity.pdbx_description
1 polymer ?
#
loop_
_entity_poly.entity_id
_entity_poly.type
_entity_poly.pdbx_seq_one_letter_code
_entity_poly.pdbx_strand_id
1 'polypeptide(L)'
;MGLGDLLKLMVGRTFLSAGLHGLASATFGGFLGHAVLTRRPWQRGAWVATGLLAAVALHGGWNATLMLVGPMTQGGSLRGWLVILPMLYAGYVLILAAFLQSEHRILKRQLGEEVTLSLAPAWVAEVIPYYRRRLQSDWWPERDERTVISRLLTRIAFRKHALRHIPKDEAAIASLEVVRLRQRLRAILTPAPGGDD
;
A
#
# COMPACT_ATOMS: atom_id res chain seq x y z
N MET A 1 26.23 -4.32 -33.48
CA MET A 1 25.62 -3.70 -32.32
C MET A 1 26.73 -3.13 -31.45
N GLY A 2 26.80 -1.81 -31.29
CA GLY A 2 27.85 -1.18 -30.50
C GLY A 2 27.54 -1.22 -29.00
N LEU A 3 28.57 -1.02 -28.15
CA LEU A 3 28.41 -0.99 -26.68
C LEU A 3 27.33 0.03 -26.25
N GLY A 4 27.26 1.18 -26.95
CA GLY A 4 26.23 2.20 -26.69
C GLY A 4 24.81 1.73 -26.97
N ASP A 5 24.57 0.90 -27.98
CA ASP A 5 23.27 0.36 -28.31
C ASP A 5 22.85 -0.70 -27.30
N LEU A 6 23.81 -1.52 -26.84
CA LEU A 6 23.58 -2.50 -25.77
C LEU A 6 23.18 -1.81 -24.46
N LEU A 7 23.90 -0.76 -24.07
CA LEU A 7 23.59 0.02 -22.87
C LEU A 7 22.19 0.67 -22.94
N LYS A 8 21.85 1.30 -24.08
CA LYS A 8 20.48 1.86 -24.28
C LYS A 8 19.40 0.79 -24.17
N LEU A 9 19.64 -0.37 -24.77
CA LEU A 9 18.70 -1.50 -24.70
C LEU A 9 18.54 -2.01 -23.25
N MET A 10 19.65 -2.19 -22.53
CA MET A 10 19.63 -2.65 -21.14
C MET A 10 18.93 -1.64 -20.22
N VAL A 11 19.28 -0.36 -20.32
CA VAL A 11 18.66 0.71 -19.52
C VAL A 11 17.17 0.79 -19.82
N GLY A 12 16.79 0.84 -21.09
CA GLY A 12 15.39 0.88 -21.51
C GLY A 12 14.60 -0.33 -21.00
N ARG A 13 15.11 -1.54 -21.20
CA ARG A 13 14.45 -2.76 -20.73
C ARG A 13 14.33 -2.80 -19.20
N THR A 14 15.40 -2.47 -18.48
CA THR A 14 15.39 -2.54 -17.01
C THR A 14 14.41 -1.56 -16.41
N PHE A 15 14.50 -0.28 -16.77
CA PHE A 15 13.62 0.74 -16.17
C PHE A 15 12.17 0.63 -16.63
N LEU A 16 11.93 0.37 -17.91
CA LEU A 16 10.56 0.31 -18.45
C LEU A 16 9.88 -0.99 -18.07
N SER A 17 10.58 -2.12 -18.19
CA SER A 17 10.01 -3.42 -17.83
C SER A 17 9.76 -3.52 -16.33
N ALA A 18 10.70 -3.08 -15.47
CA ALA A 18 10.51 -3.07 -14.03
C ALA A 18 9.34 -2.16 -13.60
N GLY A 19 9.24 -0.96 -14.17
CA GLY A 19 8.14 -0.04 -13.89
C GLY A 19 6.78 -0.63 -14.26
N LEU A 20 6.66 -1.26 -15.42
CA LEU A 20 5.44 -1.89 -15.87
C LEU A 20 5.06 -3.10 -15.02
N HIS A 21 6.02 -3.98 -14.70
CA HIS A 21 5.77 -5.13 -13.82
C HIS A 21 5.34 -4.67 -12.44
N GLY A 22 5.97 -3.61 -11.90
CA GLY A 22 5.57 -2.98 -10.65
C GLY A 22 4.14 -2.45 -10.70
N LEU A 23 3.76 -1.77 -11.79
CA LEU A 23 2.41 -1.25 -11.99
C LEU A 23 1.35 -2.37 -12.11
N ALA A 24 1.63 -3.39 -12.91
CA ALA A 24 0.74 -4.53 -13.06
C ALA A 24 0.56 -5.29 -11.74
N SER A 25 1.66 -5.53 -11.00
CA SER A 25 1.63 -6.18 -9.70
C SER A 25 0.90 -5.34 -8.64
N ALA A 26 1.11 -4.03 -8.60
CA ALA A 26 0.41 -3.11 -7.71
C ALA A 26 -1.10 -3.08 -8.01
N THR A 27 -1.47 -3.07 -9.29
CA THR A 27 -2.87 -3.14 -9.73
C THR A 27 -3.50 -4.43 -9.25
N PHE A 28 -2.92 -5.59 -9.54
CA PHE A 28 -3.42 -6.89 -9.09
C PHE A 28 -3.51 -6.96 -7.56
N GLY A 29 -2.46 -6.54 -6.84
CA GLY A 29 -2.41 -6.51 -5.38
C GLY A 29 -3.51 -5.64 -4.76
N GLY A 30 -3.84 -4.51 -5.37
CA GLY A 30 -4.93 -3.64 -4.93
C GLY A 30 -6.30 -4.30 -5.04
N PHE A 31 -6.58 -4.97 -6.16
CA PHE A 31 -7.81 -5.73 -6.34
C PHE A 31 -7.88 -6.94 -5.39
N LEU A 32 -6.75 -7.61 -5.15
CA LEU A 32 -6.65 -8.72 -4.20
C LEU A 32 -6.94 -8.25 -2.77
N GLY A 33 -6.38 -7.11 -2.36
CA GLY A 33 -6.69 -6.48 -1.07
C GLY A 33 -8.18 -6.15 -0.91
N HIS A 34 -8.83 -5.68 -1.99
CA HIS A 34 -10.28 -5.43 -2.00
C HIS A 34 -11.09 -6.73 -1.89
N ALA A 35 -10.66 -7.78 -2.58
CA ALA A 35 -11.29 -9.11 -2.52
C ALA A 35 -11.28 -9.67 -1.09
N VAL A 36 -10.17 -9.53 -0.35
CA VAL A 36 -10.06 -9.99 1.05
C VAL A 36 -11.06 -9.27 1.96
N LEU A 37 -11.35 -8.00 1.70
CA LEU A 37 -12.29 -7.20 2.48
C LEU A 37 -13.77 -7.41 2.07
N THR A 38 -14.04 -8.21 1.05
CA THR A 38 -15.40 -8.42 0.53
C THR A 38 -16.04 -9.65 1.17
N ARG A 39 -17.26 -9.50 1.71
CA ARG A 39 -17.98 -10.57 2.43
C ARG A 39 -18.50 -11.69 1.51
N ARG A 40 -18.95 -11.33 0.29
CA ARG A 40 -19.61 -12.29 -0.62
C ARG A 40 -18.59 -13.06 -1.44
N PRO A 41 -18.59 -14.41 -1.40
CA PRO A 41 -17.60 -15.24 -2.11
C PRO A 41 -17.52 -14.96 -3.61
N TRP A 42 -18.67 -14.81 -4.28
CA TRP A 42 -18.68 -14.50 -5.70
C TRP A 42 -18.06 -13.14 -6.05
N GLN A 43 -18.25 -12.12 -5.17
CA GLN A 43 -17.62 -10.81 -5.34
C GLN A 43 -16.10 -10.88 -5.12
N ARG A 44 -15.63 -11.74 -4.20
CA ARG A 44 -14.19 -12.01 -4.04
C ARG A 44 -13.59 -12.53 -5.33
N GLY A 45 -14.24 -13.57 -5.93
CA GLY A 45 -13.82 -14.10 -7.22
C GLY A 45 -13.83 -13.06 -8.33
N ALA A 46 -14.88 -12.23 -8.41
CA ALA A 46 -14.99 -11.13 -9.38
C ALA A 46 -13.85 -10.11 -9.22
N TRP A 47 -13.52 -9.68 -7.99
CA TRP A 47 -12.42 -8.77 -7.76
C TRP A 47 -11.06 -9.34 -8.15
N VAL A 48 -10.79 -10.62 -7.81
CA VAL A 48 -9.55 -11.31 -8.20
C VAL A 48 -9.46 -11.41 -9.73
N ALA A 49 -10.53 -11.84 -10.40
CA ALA A 49 -10.56 -11.95 -11.85
C ALA A 49 -10.35 -10.58 -12.53
N THR A 50 -11.05 -9.54 -12.06
CA THR A 50 -10.90 -8.18 -12.58
C THR A 50 -9.47 -7.67 -12.42
N GLY A 51 -8.84 -7.90 -11.25
CA GLY A 51 -7.46 -7.52 -11.00
C GLY A 51 -6.46 -8.23 -11.91
N LEU A 52 -6.67 -9.53 -12.13
CA LEU A 52 -5.85 -10.31 -13.04
C LEU A 52 -5.99 -9.82 -14.48
N LEU A 53 -7.23 -9.63 -14.95
CA LEU A 53 -7.50 -9.11 -16.29
C LEU A 53 -6.91 -7.71 -16.49
N ALA A 54 -7.02 -6.82 -15.50
CA ALA A 54 -6.43 -5.49 -15.56
C ALA A 54 -4.90 -5.55 -15.64
N ALA A 55 -4.25 -6.41 -14.85
CA ALA A 55 -2.80 -6.60 -14.89
C ALA A 55 -2.33 -7.18 -16.22
N VAL A 56 -3.05 -8.17 -16.76
CA VAL A 56 -2.77 -8.77 -18.08
C VAL A 56 -3.00 -7.74 -19.20
N ALA A 57 -4.07 -6.95 -19.13
CA ALA A 57 -4.35 -5.90 -20.11
C ALA A 57 -3.28 -4.80 -20.12
N LEU A 58 -2.79 -4.39 -18.94
CA LEU A 58 -1.66 -3.44 -18.82
C LEU A 58 -0.40 -4.02 -19.45
N HIS A 59 -0.06 -5.27 -19.12
CA HIS A 59 1.15 -5.91 -19.64
C HIS A 59 1.04 -6.21 -21.14
N GLY A 60 -0.08 -6.76 -21.59
CA GLY A 60 -0.34 -7.07 -23.00
C GLY A 60 -0.46 -5.82 -23.87
N GLY A 61 -1.15 -4.79 -23.38
CA GLY A 61 -1.25 -3.48 -24.04
C GLY A 61 0.12 -2.82 -24.25
N TRP A 62 0.98 -2.91 -23.24
CA TRP A 62 2.37 -2.47 -23.37
C TRP A 62 3.13 -3.22 -24.46
N ASN A 63 3.09 -4.56 -24.43
CA ASN A 63 3.78 -5.38 -25.43
C ASN A 63 3.24 -5.14 -26.84
N ALA A 64 1.90 -4.98 -26.99
CA ALA A 64 1.28 -4.64 -28.24
C ALA A 64 1.72 -3.25 -28.75
N THR A 65 1.84 -2.26 -27.87
CA THR A 65 2.35 -0.94 -28.19
C THR A 65 3.80 -1.02 -28.72
N LEU A 66 4.64 -1.80 -28.07
CA LEU A 66 6.03 -2.02 -28.54
C LEU A 66 6.09 -2.70 -29.90
N MET A 67 5.20 -3.68 -30.15
CA MET A 67 5.13 -4.38 -31.44
C MET A 67 4.61 -3.50 -32.56
N LEU A 68 3.64 -2.66 -32.29
CA LEU A 68 3.01 -1.79 -33.30
C LEU A 68 3.85 -0.54 -33.60
N VAL A 69 4.44 0.06 -32.59
CA VAL A 69 5.20 1.31 -32.72
C VAL A 69 6.65 1.05 -33.13
N GLY A 70 7.24 -0.09 -32.69
CA GLY A 70 8.64 -0.44 -32.96
C GLY A 70 9.01 -0.50 -34.46
N PRO A 71 8.24 -1.19 -35.33
CA PRO A 71 8.52 -1.26 -36.76
C PRO A 71 8.26 0.05 -37.51
N MET A 72 7.30 0.86 -37.06
CA MET A 72 6.94 2.13 -37.70
C MET A 72 7.99 3.24 -37.44
N THR A 73 8.82 3.05 -36.45
CA THR A 73 9.91 3.98 -36.14
C THR A 73 11.25 3.31 -36.44
N GLN A 74 11.66 3.28 -37.71
CA GLN A 74 13.05 2.98 -38.08
C GLN A 74 13.94 4.01 -37.37
N GLY A 75 14.46 3.62 -36.17
CA GLY A 75 15.22 4.51 -35.32
C GLY A 75 14.46 5.01 -34.08
N GLY A 76 13.56 4.18 -33.51
CA GLY A 76 12.85 4.36 -32.25
C GLY A 76 12.65 5.82 -31.87
N SER A 77 11.59 6.47 -32.36
CA SER A 77 11.50 7.91 -32.16
C SER A 77 11.47 8.18 -30.64
N LEU A 78 12.49 8.86 -30.13
CA LEU A 78 12.57 9.38 -28.77
C LEU A 78 11.25 10.01 -28.30
N ARG A 79 10.48 10.53 -29.27
CA ARG A 79 9.16 11.14 -29.07
C ARG A 79 8.11 10.15 -28.52
N GLY A 80 8.07 8.89 -28.99
CA GLY A 80 7.14 7.89 -28.46
C GLY A 80 7.43 7.58 -27.00
N TRP A 81 8.70 7.45 -26.64
CA TRP A 81 9.13 7.19 -25.25
C TRP A 81 8.83 8.37 -24.32
N LEU A 82 8.96 9.61 -24.82
CA LEU A 82 8.66 10.83 -24.07
C LEU A 82 7.17 10.94 -23.68
N VAL A 83 6.28 10.27 -24.40
CA VAL A 83 4.84 10.24 -24.08
C VAL A 83 4.48 9.04 -23.21
N ILE A 84 4.95 7.86 -23.56
CA ILE A 84 4.56 6.61 -22.90
C ILE A 84 5.09 6.54 -21.46
N LEU A 85 6.35 6.93 -21.22
CA LEU A 85 6.96 6.93 -19.90
C LEU A 85 6.21 7.82 -18.89
N PRO A 86 5.96 9.09 -19.16
CA PRO A 86 5.19 9.92 -18.23
C PRO A 86 3.78 9.38 -17.96
N MET A 87 3.09 8.81 -18.95
CA MET A 87 1.78 8.20 -18.75
C MET A 87 1.84 6.98 -17.84
N LEU A 88 2.86 6.11 -18.00
CA LEU A 88 3.07 4.94 -17.14
C LEU A 88 3.33 5.37 -15.69
N TYR A 89 4.24 6.33 -15.50
CA TYR A 89 4.57 6.86 -14.17
C TYR A 89 3.40 7.62 -13.55
N ALA A 90 2.64 8.38 -14.33
CA ALA A 90 1.41 9.03 -13.85
C ALA A 90 0.40 8.00 -13.36
N GLY A 91 0.19 6.92 -14.11
CA GLY A 91 -0.65 5.79 -13.67
C GLY A 91 -0.18 5.18 -12.35
N TYR A 92 1.13 4.95 -12.21
CA TYR A 92 1.73 4.45 -10.98
C TYR A 92 1.51 5.40 -9.80
N VAL A 93 1.77 6.71 -9.99
CA VAL A 93 1.55 7.73 -8.96
C VAL A 93 0.09 7.81 -8.54
N LEU A 94 -0.85 7.73 -9.49
CA LEU A 94 -2.28 7.73 -9.19
C LEU A 94 -2.71 6.52 -8.36
N ILE A 95 -2.23 5.33 -8.71
CA ILE A 95 -2.51 4.10 -7.95
C ILE A 95 -1.92 4.22 -6.54
N LEU A 96 -0.66 4.65 -6.41
CA LEU A 96 -0.02 4.86 -5.11
C LEU A 96 -0.78 5.88 -4.27
N ALA A 97 -1.18 7.01 -4.86
CA ALA A 97 -1.97 8.04 -4.20
C ALA A 97 -3.33 7.49 -3.71
N ALA A 98 -4.00 6.66 -4.53
CA ALA A 98 -5.26 6.01 -4.14
C ALA A 98 -5.07 5.06 -2.95
N PHE A 99 -3.98 4.28 -2.92
CA PHE A 99 -3.66 3.42 -1.77
C PHE A 99 -3.36 4.23 -0.51
N LEU A 100 -2.51 5.24 -0.60
CA LEU A 100 -2.20 6.12 0.54
C LEU A 100 -3.45 6.83 1.07
N GLN A 101 -4.33 7.27 0.18
CA GLN A 101 -5.62 7.87 0.55
C GLN A 101 -6.54 6.87 1.27
N SER A 102 -6.58 5.62 0.79
CA SER A 102 -7.35 4.54 1.43
C SER A 102 -6.79 4.21 2.82
N GLU A 103 -5.47 4.03 2.93
CA GLU A 103 -4.78 3.85 4.21
C GLU A 103 -5.11 4.99 5.18
N HIS A 104 -4.95 6.24 4.73
CA HIS A 104 -5.25 7.42 5.55
C HIS A 104 -6.68 7.41 6.10
N ARG A 105 -7.68 7.11 5.26
CA ARG A 105 -9.09 7.04 5.69
C ARG A 105 -9.33 5.94 6.73
N ILE A 106 -8.74 4.77 6.53
CA ILE A 106 -8.84 3.65 7.48
C ILE A 106 -8.22 4.03 8.81
N LEU A 107 -6.98 4.53 8.79
CA LEU A 107 -6.27 4.94 10.00
C LEU A 107 -7.03 6.03 10.76
N LYS A 108 -7.42 7.11 10.06
CA LYS A 108 -8.14 8.21 10.67
C LYS A 108 -9.44 7.77 11.36
N ARG A 109 -10.22 6.91 10.68
CA ARG A 109 -11.49 6.42 11.23
C ARG A 109 -11.27 5.47 12.41
N GLN A 110 -10.42 4.45 12.23
CA GLN A 110 -10.26 3.40 13.24
C GLN A 110 -9.53 3.89 14.48
N LEU A 111 -8.51 4.75 14.31
CA LEU A 111 -7.77 5.31 15.44
C LEU A 111 -8.55 6.43 16.13
N GLY A 112 -9.34 7.22 15.39
CA GLY A 112 -10.29 8.15 16.00
C GLY A 112 -11.26 7.46 16.94
N GLU A 113 -11.77 6.28 16.58
CA GLU A 113 -12.61 5.47 17.47
C GLU A 113 -11.84 4.98 18.71
N GLU A 114 -10.56 4.59 18.59
CA GLU A 114 -9.73 4.19 19.74
C GLU A 114 -9.55 5.35 20.73
N VAL A 115 -9.34 6.56 20.23
CA VAL A 115 -9.23 7.77 21.06
C VAL A 115 -10.56 8.10 21.73
N THR A 116 -11.68 8.08 21.01
CA THR A 116 -13.01 8.34 21.56
C THR A 116 -13.39 7.35 22.69
N LEU A 117 -12.94 6.10 22.56
CA LEU A 117 -13.16 5.07 23.58
C LEU A 117 -12.09 5.10 24.70
N SER A 118 -11.22 6.11 24.74
CA SER A 118 -10.11 6.24 25.71
C SER A 118 -9.17 5.03 25.73
N LEU A 119 -9.08 4.30 24.62
CA LEU A 119 -8.20 3.14 24.46
C LEU A 119 -6.79 3.53 23.96
N ALA A 120 -6.66 4.74 23.40
CA ALA A 120 -5.42 5.32 22.93
C ALA A 120 -5.37 6.83 23.24
N PRO A 121 -4.16 7.42 23.43
CA PRO A 121 -3.99 8.86 23.63
C PRO A 121 -4.46 9.69 22.41
N ALA A 122 -4.88 10.93 22.65
CA ALA A 122 -5.41 11.84 21.60
C ALA A 122 -4.44 12.03 20.43
N TRP A 123 -3.13 12.16 20.69
CA TRP A 123 -2.12 12.37 19.66
C TRP A 123 -2.07 11.26 18.60
N VAL A 124 -2.53 10.05 18.94
CA VAL A 124 -2.56 8.91 18.00
C VAL A 124 -3.40 9.24 16.76
N ALA A 125 -4.56 9.87 16.93
CA ALA A 125 -5.41 10.27 15.81
C ALA A 125 -4.86 11.47 15.01
N GLU A 126 -3.96 12.23 15.61
CA GLU A 126 -3.36 13.42 14.99
C GLU A 126 -2.04 13.13 14.25
N VAL A 127 -1.32 12.08 14.66
CA VAL A 127 0.01 11.75 14.12
C VAL A 127 -0.06 10.57 13.15
N ILE A 128 -0.62 9.45 13.59
CA ILE A 128 -0.50 8.18 12.88
C ILE A 128 -1.16 8.16 11.50
N PRO A 129 -2.35 8.76 11.27
CA PRO A 129 -2.94 8.81 9.94
C PRO A 129 -2.13 9.61 8.92
N TYR A 130 -1.27 10.52 9.37
CA TYR A 130 -0.54 11.44 8.51
C TYR A 130 0.91 10.97 8.31
N TYR A 131 1.24 10.50 7.11
CA TYR A 131 2.57 9.98 6.78
C TYR A 131 3.70 10.94 7.15
N ARG A 132 3.56 12.23 6.81
CA ARG A 132 4.57 13.26 7.13
C ARG A 132 4.77 13.42 8.63
N ARG A 133 3.70 13.41 9.44
CA ARG A 133 3.80 13.52 10.91
C ARG A 133 4.44 12.28 11.53
N ARG A 134 4.15 11.08 11.01
CA ARG A 134 4.81 9.84 11.47
C ARG A 134 6.33 9.87 11.31
N LEU A 135 6.84 10.58 10.30
CA LEU A 135 8.28 10.71 10.05
C LEU A 135 8.97 11.75 10.94
N GLN A 136 8.22 12.65 11.56
CA GLN A 136 8.76 13.63 12.51
C GLN A 136 9.21 12.93 13.79
N SER A 137 10.18 13.53 14.49
CA SER A 137 10.78 12.93 15.68
C SER A 137 10.20 13.42 17.00
N ASP A 138 9.26 14.37 16.94
CA ASP A 138 8.74 15.13 18.09
C ASP A 138 7.58 14.46 18.83
N TRP A 139 6.93 13.47 18.24
CA TRP A 139 5.75 12.84 18.83
C TRP A 139 6.05 11.68 19.80
N TRP A 140 7.27 11.12 19.77
CA TRP A 140 7.77 10.11 20.70
C TRP A 140 9.31 10.15 20.73
N PRO A 141 9.94 10.15 21.92
CA PRO A 141 11.38 10.38 22.03
C PRO A 141 12.23 9.26 21.40
N GLU A 142 11.91 8.03 21.68
CA GLU A 142 12.66 6.83 21.26
C GLU A 142 12.33 6.46 19.82
N ARG A 143 13.36 6.41 18.94
CA ARG A 143 13.17 6.10 17.50
C ARG A 143 12.62 4.70 17.26
N ASP A 144 13.14 3.72 17.98
CA ASP A 144 12.75 2.32 17.80
C ASP A 144 11.32 2.10 18.29
N GLU A 145 10.96 2.69 19.42
CA GLU A 145 9.59 2.66 19.92
C GLU A 145 8.60 3.36 18.99
N ARG A 146 8.96 4.50 18.39
CA ARG A 146 8.13 5.15 17.35
C ARG A 146 7.74 4.20 16.24
N THR A 147 8.72 3.42 15.78
CA THR A 147 8.50 2.42 14.72
C THR A 147 7.56 1.31 15.20
N VAL A 148 7.77 0.81 16.41
CA VAL A 148 6.92 -0.24 17.01
C VAL A 148 5.51 0.27 17.26
N ILE A 149 5.36 1.44 17.88
CA ILE A 149 4.07 2.09 18.16
C ILE A 149 3.30 2.32 16.84
N SER A 150 3.95 2.90 15.83
CA SER A 150 3.33 3.16 14.53
C SER A 150 2.84 1.85 13.87
N ARG A 151 3.64 0.78 13.91
CA ARG A 151 3.27 -0.53 13.38
C ARG A 151 2.10 -1.15 14.15
N LEU A 152 2.11 -1.10 15.47
CA LEU A 152 1.03 -1.64 16.31
C LEU A 152 -0.29 -0.92 16.04
N LEU A 153 -0.27 0.42 16.02
CA LEU A 153 -1.46 1.23 15.75
C LEU A 153 -2.02 1.00 14.35
N THR A 154 -1.15 0.96 13.34
CA THR A 154 -1.53 0.62 11.97
C THR A 154 -2.17 -0.76 11.92
N ARG A 155 -1.57 -1.75 12.57
CA ARG A 155 -2.09 -3.12 12.60
C ARG A 155 -3.45 -3.21 13.32
N ILE A 156 -3.62 -2.51 14.43
CA ILE A 156 -4.91 -2.40 15.14
C ILE A 156 -5.97 -1.83 14.20
N ALA A 157 -5.68 -0.71 13.53
CA ALA A 157 -6.63 -0.05 12.63
C ALA A 157 -7.07 -0.96 11.47
N PHE A 158 -6.13 -1.63 10.80
CA PHE A 158 -6.45 -2.54 9.71
C PHE A 158 -7.20 -3.79 10.17
N ARG A 159 -6.84 -4.37 11.33
CA ARG A 159 -7.58 -5.51 11.90
C ARG A 159 -9.00 -5.13 12.27
N LYS A 160 -9.21 -3.98 12.90
CA LYS A 160 -10.56 -3.46 13.18
C LYS A 160 -11.36 -3.21 11.90
N HIS A 161 -10.70 -2.66 10.88
CA HIS A 161 -11.36 -2.46 9.59
C HIS A 161 -11.77 -3.81 8.97
N ALA A 162 -10.89 -4.80 8.99
CA ALA A 162 -11.18 -6.15 8.50
C ALA A 162 -12.32 -6.83 9.26
N LEU A 163 -12.42 -6.68 10.58
CA LEU A 163 -13.50 -7.23 11.41
C LEU A 163 -14.91 -6.85 10.91
N ARG A 164 -15.05 -5.71 10.25
CA ARG A 164 -16.34 -5.27 9.69
C ARG A 164 -16.72 -6.01 8.41
N HIS A 165 -15.79 -6.77 7.81
CA HIS A 165 -15.93 -7.38 6.50
C HIS A 165 -15.78 -8.90 6.50
N ILE A 166 -15.29 -9.50 7.59
CA ILE A 166 -15.14 -10.95 7.72
C ILE A 166 -16.41 -11.58 8.33
N PRO A 167 -16.64 -12.89 8.11
CA PRO A 167 -17.70 -13.66 8.75
C PRO A 167 -17.61 -13.64 10.27
N LYS A 168 -18.74 -13.84 10.95
CA LYS A 168 -18.81 -13.75 12.42
C LYS A 168 -17.99 -14.81 13.16
N ASP A 169 -17.87 -15.99 12.60
CA ASP A 169 -17.07 -17.11 13.08
C ASP A 169 -15.56 -16.80 13.06
N GLU A 170 -15.07 -16.17 12.00
CA GLU A 170 -13.69 -15.71 11.91
C GLU A 170 -13.44 -14.44 12.74
N ALA A 171 -14.48 -13.64 12.98
CA ALA A 171 -14.38 -12.37 13.72
C ALA A 171 -13.93 -12.57 15.18
N ALA A 172 -14.25 -13.70 15.81
CA ALA A 172 -13.83 -14.00 17.18
C ALA A 172 -12.30 -14.06 17.31
N ILE A 173 -11.62 -14.77 16.41
CA ILE A 173 -10.15 -14.89 16.41
C ILE A 173 -9.50 -13.53 16.13
N ALA A 174 -10.01 -12.81 15.13
CA ALA A 174 -9.47 -11.50 14.77
C ALA A 174 -9.70 -10.44 15.87
N SER A 175 -10.80 -10.54 16.66
CA SER A 175 -11.03 -9.67 17.81
C SER A 175 -10.03 -9.91 18.95
N LEU A 176 -9.68 -11.18 19.22
CA LEU A 176 -8.64 -11.52 20.19
C LEU A 176 -7.27 -10.97 19.79
N GLU A 177 -6.96 -10.96 18.50
CA GLU A 177 -5.73 -10.33 17.99
C GLU A 177 -5.71 -8.83 18.29
N VAL A 178 -6.83 -8.12 18.07
CA VAL A 178 -6.93 -6.69 18.40
C VAL A 178 -6.72 -6.45 19.89
N VAL A 179 -7.29 -7.28 20.77
CA VAL A 179 -7.08 -7.17 22.21
C VAL A 179 -5.60 -7.34 22.57
N ARG A 180 -4.93 -8.36 22.02
CA ARG A 180 -3.49 -8.60 22.26
C ARG A 180 -2.62 -7.42 21.75
N LEU A 181 -2.95 -6.84 20.61
CA LEU A 181 -2.24 -5.68 20.08
C LEU A 181 -2.40 -4.46 20.98
N ARG A 182 -3.61 -4.23 21.52
CA ARG A 182 -3.86 -3.15 22.50
C ARG A 182 -3.10 -3.35 23.78
N GLN A 183 -3.02 -4.58 24.30
CA GLN A 183 -2.23 -4.89 25.50
C GLN A 183 -0.75 -4.58 25.29
N ARG A 184 -0.18 -4.99 24.13
CA ARG A 184 1.19 -4.66 23.77
C ARG A 184 1.43 -3.15 23.65
N LEU A 185 0.49 -2.44 23.04
CA LEU A 185 0.57 -0.98 22.93
C LEU A 185 0.55 -0.32 24.30
N ARG A 186 -0.34 -0.73 25.19
CA ARG A 186 -0.41 -0.22 26.56
C ARG A 186 0.89 -0.44 27.34
N ALA A 187 1.50 -1.59 27.22
CA ALA A 187 2.77 -1.90 27.88
C ALA A 187 3.91 -0.94 27.48
N ILE A 188 3.86 -0.40 26.25
CA ILE A 188 4.84 0.58 25.79
C ILE A 188 4.44 2.00 26.23
N LEU A 189 3.15 2.32 26.19
CA LEU A 189 2.67 3.67 26.53
C LEU A 189 2.61 3.95 28.04
N THR A 190 2.64 2.90 28.86
CA THR A 190 2.66 3.01 30.32
C THR A 190 3.97 2.39 30.79
N PRO A 191 5.08 3.14 30.81
CA PRO A 191 6.32 2.63 31.39
C PRO A 191 6.05 2.20 32.84
N ALA A 192 6.66 1.09 33.24
CA ALA A 192 6.54 0.58 34.61
C ALA A 192 6.86 1.69 35.63
N PRO A 193 6.05 1.90 36.66
CA PRO A 193 6.38 2.86 37.69
C PRO A 193 7.66 2.43 38.40
N GLY A 194 8.73 3.23 38.24
CA GLY A 194 9.89 3.18 39.11
C GLY A 194 10.95 2.14 38.77
N GLY A 195 11.90 2.57 38.03
CA GLY A 195 13.27 2.07 37.96
C GLY A 195 14.22 3.26 38.08
N ASP A 196 13.93 4.12 39.03
CA ASP A 196 14.93 5.10 39.52
C ASP A 196 15.70 4.41 40.63
N ASP A 197 16.77 3.71 40.27
CA ASP A 197 17.89 3.36 41.16
C ASP A 197 19.19 3.92 40.59
#